data_b41ce910b2329c3288a28d30d7ec5349
#
_entry.id   b41ce910b2329c3288a28d30d7ec5349
#
_cell.length_a   1.000
_cell.length_b   1.000
_cell.length_c   1.000
_cell.angle_alpha   90.00
_cell.angle_beta   90.00
_cell.angle_gamma   90.00
#
_symmetry.space_group_name_H-M   'P 1'
#
loop_
_entity.id
_entity.type
_entity.pdbx_description
1 polymer ?
#
loop_
_entity_poly.entity_id
_entity_poly.type
_entity_poly.pdbx_seq_one_letter_code
_entity_poly.pdbx_strand_id
1 'polypeptide(L)'
;MNTLSKGFVIVASRNSNFYIYATNLAESIKDFYPEAQITLVTEERFIDERADVADTIIHCDDHYRAKLWGMAQTPYDITMYVDADMDCEHEDIMTVWDNMKDYDMVFHELTKEREKFYAVRYFDYQGKREMYTLCGGVCLYRSSNPLVREFMEDWFELFNRQYNNMWKPDGFDDEQWRRDLKHFDQTTLWWLVNKVDKYKDLKIGFFDDDIRWNYFTQYQYENLVSKEGKPPILRHYSGSLKKDRLIV
;
A
#
# COMPACT_ATOMS: atom_id res chain seq x y z
N MET A 1 26.80 16.30 1.42
CA MET A 1 25.41 16.12 0.95
C MET A 1 24.75 15.20 1.94
N ASN A 2 23.65 15.62 2.57
CA ASN A 2 22.89 14.67 3.42
C ASN A 2 22.26 13.62 2.50
N THR A 3 22.60 12.37 2.73
CA THR A 3 21.90 11.25 2.06
C THR A 3 20.47 11.20 2.56
N LEU A 4 19.50 11.16 1.63
CA LEU A 4 18.08 11.00 1.97
C LEU A 4 17.88 9.69 2.74
N SER A 5 17.17 9.75 3.85
CA SER A 5 16.77 8.56 4.62
C SER A 5 15.72 7.76 3.84
N LYS A 6 15.86 6.42 3.86
CA LYS A 6 14.97 5.49 3.14
C LYS A 6 14.54 4.39 4.08
N GLY A 7 13.27 3.99 4.01
CA GLY A 7 12.80 2.90 4.85
C GLY A 7 11.41 2.40 4.47
N PHE A 8 11.08 1.26 5.05
CA PHE A 8 9.82 0.58 4.88
C PHE A 8 8.86 0.97 6.00
N VAL A 9 7.59 1.17 5.66
CA VAL A 9 6.51 1.32 6.63
C VAL A 9 5.53 0.16 6.46
N ILE A 10 5.30 -0.58 7.53
CA ILE A 10 4.36 -1.70 7.59
C ILE A 10 3.34 -1.36 8.68
N VAL A 11 2.05 -1.50 8.40
CA VAL A 11 0.99 -1.10 9.32
C VAL A 11 0.12 -2.30 9.69
N ALA A 12 -0.03 -2.53 10.99
CA ALA A 12 -0.84 -3.60 11.57
C ALA A 12 -1.74 -3.06 12.68
N SER A 13 -3.05 -3.05 12.47
CA SER A 13 -4.05 -2.57 13.41
C SER A 13 -5.27 -3.49 13.47
N ARG A 14 -6.08 -3.38 14.54
CA ARG A 14 -7.37 -4.04 14.78
C ARG A 14 -7.31 -5.53 15.11
N ASN A 15 -6.32 -6.26 14.63
CA ASN A 15 -6.26 -7.70 14.81
C ASN A 15 -4.80 -8.15 15.00
N SER A 16 -4.54 -8.95 16.05
CA SER A 16 -3.21 -9.49 16.33
C SER A 16 -2.62 -10.32 15.16
N ASN A 17 -3.47 -10.91 14.32
CA ASN A 17 -2.99 -11.62 13.14
C ASN A 17 -2.30 -10.67 12.13
N PHE A 18 -2.78 -9.43 11.99
CA PHE A 18 -2.10 -8.46 11.15
C PHE A 18 -0.73 -8.06 11.72
N TYR A 19 -0.61 -8.03 13.05
CA TYR A 19 0.67 -7.80 13.71
C TYR A 19 1.66 -8.95 13.43
N ILE A 20 1.20 -10.20 13.53
CA ILE A 20 2.03 -11.38 13.19
C ILE A 20 2.46 -11.33 11.70
N TYR A 21 1.56 -11.00 10.80
CA TYR A 21 1.90 -10.86 9.38
C TYR A 21 2.93 -9.75 9.16
N ALA A 22 2.76 -8.60 9.82
CA ALA A 22 3.66 -7.45 9.69
C ALA A 22 5.07 -7.76 10.19
N THR A 23 5.21 -8.48 11.30
CA THR A 23 6.51 -8.90 11.83
C THR A 23 7.17 -9.95 10.94
N ASN A 24 6.41 -10.94 10.44
CA ASN A 24 6.92 -11.92 9.46
C ASN A 24 7.38 -11.24 8.15
N LEU A 25 6.62 -10.25 7.66
CA LEU A 25 7.05 -9.45 6.51
C LEU A 25 8.34 -8.69 6.80
N ALA A 26 8.45 -8.07 7.96
CA ALA A 26 9.65 -7.35 8.35
C ALA A 26 10.88 -8.28 8.42
N GLU A 27 10.73 -9.48 8.99
CA GLU A 27 11.76 -10.52 9.01
C GLU A 27 12.15 -10.92 7.59
N SER A 28 11.18 -11.24 6.72
CA SER A 28 11.46 -11.63 5.35
C SER A 28 12.13 -10.53 4.52
N ILE A 29 11.84 -9.25 4.80
CA ILE A 29 12.59 -8.15 4.17
C ILE A 29 14.04 -8.13 4.67
N LYS A 30 14.27 -8.28 5.98
CA LYS A 30 15.63 -8.26 6.56
C LYS A 30 16.46 -9.49 6.17
N ASP A 31 15.85 -10.61 5.87
CA ASP A 31 16.54 -11.80 5.36
C ASP A 31 17.26 -11.51 4.01
N PHE A 32 16.65 -10.71 3.15
CA PHE A 32 17.23 -10.32 1.85
C PHE A 32 17.89 -8.95 1.86
N TYR A 33 17.50 -8.07 2.79
CA TYR A 33 18.02 -6.71 2.92
C TYR A 33 18.27 -6.37 4.41
N PRO A 34 19.37 -6.89 5.00
CA PRO A 34 19.66 -6.74 6.44
C PRO A 34 19.72 -5.30 6.94
N GLU A 35 20.16 -4.36 6.09
CA GLU A 35 20.26 -2.94 6.42
C GLU A 35 18.96 -2.17 6.24
N ALA A 36 17.88 -2.83 5.82
CA ALA A 36 16.58 -2.18 5.64
C ALA A 36 16.13 -1.51 6.93
N GLN A 37 15.78 -0.23 6.84
CA GLN A 37 15.16 0.47 7.95
C GLN A 37 13.66 0.20 7.89
N ILE A 38 13.10 -0.32 8.97
CA ILE A 38 11.69 -0.73 9.04
C ILE A 38 11.00 0.00 10.19
N THR A 39 9.92 0.71 9.86
CA THR A 39 8.98 1.26 10.84
C THR A 39 7.73 0.39 10.88
N LEU A 40 7.45 -0.19 12.05
CA LEU A 40 6.21 -0.89 12.33
C LEU A 40 5.22 0.08 12.99
N VAL A 41 4.06 0.29 12.36
CA VAL A 41 2.96 1.08 12.91
C VAL A 41 1.91 0.13 13.45
N THR A 42 1.70 0.11 14.77
CA THR A 42 0.79 -0.85 15.41
C THR A 42 0.19 -0.33 16.71
N GLU A 43 -0.84 -1.01 17.21
CA GLU A 43 -1.43 -0.73 18.49
C GLU A 43 -0.56 -1.28 19.63
N GLU A 44 -0.38 -0.52 20.70
CA GLU A 44 0.45 -0.90 21.86
C GLU A 44 0.10 -2.29 22.42
N ARG A 45 -1.18 -2.64 22.43
CA ARG A 45 -1.69 -3.93 22.95
C ARG A 45 -1.21 -5.17 22.19
N PHE A 46 -0.63 -5.03 20.99
CA PHE A 46 -0.15 -6.15 20.19
C PHE A 46 1.35 -6.37 20.31
N ILE A 47 2.10 -5.41 20.89
CA ILE A 47 3.55 -5.43 20.92
C ILE A 47 4.06 -6.53 21.85
N ASP A 48 4.90 -7.40 21.31
CA ASP A 48 5.66 -8.43 21.99
C ASP A 48 7.10 -8.48 21.45
N GLU A 49 7.85 -9.52 21.77
CA GLU A 49 9.24 -9.71 21.32
C GLU A 49 9.45 -9.71 19.81
N ARG A 50 8.40 -10.01 19.01
CA ARG A 50 8.48 -9.97 17.53
C ARG A 50 8.73 -8.55 17.03
N ALA A 51 8.39 -7.52 17.82
CA ALA A 51 8.61 -6.14 17.42
C ALA A 51 10.10 -5.76 17.29
N ASP A 52 11.01 -6.57 17.88
CA ASP A 52 12.46 -6.33 17.84
C ASP A 52 13.05 -6.35 16.42
N VAL A 53 12.32 -6.90 15.44
CA VAL A 53 12.69 -6.86 14.02
C VAL A 53 12.61 -5.45 13.43
N ALA A 54 11.76 -4.58 13.98
CA ALA A 54 11.58 -3.22 13.52
C ALA A 54 12.60 -2.26 14.14
N ASP A 55 13.10 -1.31 13.34
CA ASP A 55 14.03 -0.28 13.82
C ASP A 55 13.29 0.86 14.55
N THR A 56 12.02 1.04 14.23
CA THR A 56 11.15 2.06 14.84
C THR A 56 9.73 1.51 15.00
N ILE A 57 9.11 1.81 16.14
CA ILE A 57 7.69 1.50 16.40
C ILE A 57 6.94 2.82 16.55
N ILE A 58 5.84 2.94 15.83
CA ILE A 58 4.89 4.06 15.96
C ILE A 58 3.56 3.50 16.45
N HIS A 59 3.06 4.02 17.56
CA HIS A 59 1.78 3.60 18.12
C HIS A 59 0.62 4.25 17.36
N CYS A 60 -0.36 3.44 16.96
CA CYS A 60 -1.61 3.91 16.37
C CYS A 60 -2.81 3.45 17.18
N ASP A 61 -3.93 4.15 17.00
CA ASP A 61 -5.23 3.72 17.51
C ASP A 61 -5.86 2.65 16.61
N ASP A 62 -6.86 1.93 17.14
CA ASP A 62 -7.72 1.04 16.34
C ASP A 62 -8.47 1.87 15.28
N HIS A 63 -8.11 1.67 14.03
CA HIS A 63 -8.73 2.36 12.92
C HIS A 63 -8.91 1.44 11.70
N TYR A 64 -10.07 1.55 11.03
CA TYR A 64 -10.41 0.69 9.89
C TYR A 64 -9.39 0.74 8.73
N ARG A 65 -8.70 1.87 8.56
CA ARG A 65 -7.62 2.07 7.57
C ARG A 65 -6.42 2.76 8.21
N ALA A 66 -5.96 2.23 9.35
CA ALA A 66 -4.76 2.71 10.03
C ALA A 66 -3.56 2.84 9.08
N LYS A 67 -3.51 2.04 8.01
CA LYS A 67 -2.45 2.12 7.00
C LYS A 67 -2.30 3.52 6.40
N LEU A 68 -3.40 4.21 6.10
CA LEU A 68 -3.33 5.55 5.52
C LEU A 68 -2.73 6.56 6.49
N TRP A 69 -3.11 6.47 7.77
CA TRP A 69 -2.49 7.26 8.82
C TRP A 69 -1.01 6.93 8.99
N GLY A 70 -0.66 5.64 9.06
CA GLY A 70 0.71 5.18 9.22
C GLY A 70 1.63 5.63 8.07
N MET A 71 1.13 5.62 6.83
CA MET A 71 1.85 6.16 5.67
C MET A 71 2.17 7.64 5.84
N ALA A 72 1.23 8.43 6.39
CA ALA A 72 1.44 9.86 6.64
C ALA A 72 2.44 10.14 7.78
N GLN A 73 2.63 9.17 8.72
CA GLN A 73 3.54 9.30 9.88
C GLN A 73 4.97 8.83 9.61
N THR A 74 5.31 8.48 8.39
CA THR A 74 6.65 7.97 8.06
C THR A 74 7.78 8.87 8.56
N PRO A 75 8.86 8.31 9.16
CA PRO A 75 10.03 9.09 9.58
C PRO A 75 11.08 9.30 8.47
N TYR A 76 10.87 8.72 7.29
CA TYR A 76 11.85 8.69 6.20
C TYR A 76 11.62 9.80 5.17
N ASP A 77 12.67 10.14 4.40
CA ASP A 77 12.58 11.04 3.24
C ASP A 77 11.97 10.36 2.01
N ILE A 78 12.25 9.05 1.85
CA ILE A 78 11.67 8.17 0.83
C ILE A 78 11.14 6.94 1.54
N THR A 79 9.87 6.66 1.34
CA THR A 79 9.16 5.58 2.04
C THR A 79 8.63 4.54 1.07
N MET A 80 8.88 3.26 1.38
CA MET A 80 8.18 2.13 0.78
C MET A 80 7.12 1.63 1.75
N TYR A 81 5.86 1.84 1.43
CA TYR A 81 4.74 1.21 2.13
C TYR A 81 4.44 -0.17 1.53
N VAL A 82 4.22 -1.15 2.41
CA VAL A 82 3.85 -2.52 2.05
C VAL A 82 2.73 -3.01 2.96
N ASP A 83 1.66 -3.56 2.38
CA ASP A 83 0.57 -4.18 3.16
C ASP A 83 1.14 -5.37 4.00
N ALA A 84 0.70 -5.50 5.25
CA ALA A 84 1.22 -6.47 6.21
C ALA A 84 1.05 -7.94 5.77
N ASP A 85 0.08 -8.24 4.90
CA ASP A 85 -0.22 -9.58 4.41
C ASP A 85 0.62 -9.99 3.18
N MET A 86 1.87 -9.51 3.14
CA MET A 86 2.87 -9.87 2.14
C MET A 86 4.07 -10.59 2.76
N ASP A 87 4.87 -11.24 1.90
CA ASP A 87 6.22 -11.74 2.20
C ASP A 87 7.20 -11.24 1.14
N CYS A 88 8.43 -10.95 1.57
CA CYS A 88 9.55 -10.73 0.66
C CYS A 88 10.15 -12.09 0.28
N GLU A 89 10.33 -12.33 -1.03
CA GLU A 89 10.83 -13.61 -1.56
C GLU A 89 12.09 -13.47 -2.41
N HIS A 90 12.62 -12.25 -2.59
CA HIS A 90 13.74 -12.05 -3.50
C HIS A 90 14.64 -10.88 -3.10
N GLU A 91 15.95 -11.05 -3.31
CA GLU A 91 16.99 -10.03 -3.04
C GLU A 91 16.84 -8.72 -3.82
N ASP A 92 16.11 -8.72 -4.94
CA ASP A 92 15.81 -7.50 -5.69
C ASP A 92 15.00 -6.47 -4.85
N ILE A 93 14.53 -6.84 -3.65
CA ILE A 93 13.94 -5.87 -2.71
C ILE A 93 14.90 -4.69 -2.43
N MET A 94 16.21 -4.92 -2.46
CA MET A 94 17.23 -3.88 -2.30
C MET A 94 17.19 -2.80 -3.40
N THR A 95 16.64 -3.14 -4.58
CA THR A 95 16.55 -2.24 -5.73
C THR A 95 15.27 -1.39 -5.73
N VAL A 96 14.43 -1.50 -4.71
CA VAL A 96 13.13 -0.80 -4.66
C VAL A 96 13.27 0.71 -4.88
N TRP A 97 14.32 1.31 -4.35
CA TRP A 97 14.59 2.74 -4.42
C TRP A 97 14.87 3.24 -5.83
N ASP A 98 15.29 2.36 -6.75
CA ASP A 98 15.57 2.70 -8.14
C ASP A 98 14.28 2.99 -8.92
N ASN A 99 13.12 2.48 -8.44
CA ASN A 99 11.82 2.80 -9.01
C ASN A 99 11.39 4.25 -8.77
N MET A 100 11.99 4.95 -7.78
CA MET A 100 11.62 6.33 -7.48
C MET A 100 11.92 7.29 -8.63
N LYS A 101 13.04 7.09 -9.35
CA LYS A 101 13.45 7.92 -10.51
C LYS A 101 13.10 9.41 -10.30
N ASP A 102 12.39 10.00 -11.26
CA ASP A 102 11.89 11.38 -11.22
C ASP A 102 10.45 11.49 -10.70
N TYR A 103 9.90 10.40 -10.17
CA TYR A 103 8.55 10.37 -9.63
C TYR A 103 8.50 10.89 -8.19
N ASP A 104 7.36 11.46 -7.83
CA ASP A 104 7.01 11.81 -6.45
C ASP A 104 6.39 10.62 -5.72
N MET A 105 5.63 9.79 -6.47
CA MET A 105 4.96 8.59 -5.98
C MET A 105 4.97 7.50 -7.05
N VAL A 106 5.12 6.24 -6.63
CA VAL A 106 5.11 5.06 -7.51
C VAL A 106 4.16 4.03 -6.92
N PHE A 107 3.27 3.50 -7.74
CA PHE A 107 2.26 2.51 -7.36
C PHE A 107 2.37 1.24 -8.19
N HIS A 108 1.74 0.18 -7.71
CA HIS A 108 1.43 -0.97 -8.54
C HIS A 108 0.25 -0.63 -9.46
N GLU A 109 0.39 -0.94 -10.76
CA GLU A 109 -0.60 -0.62 -11.78
C GLU A 109 -1.70 -1.67 -11.86
N LEU A 110 -2.95 -1.22 -11.87
CA LEU A 110 -4.12 -2.06 -12.19
C LEU A 110 -4.52 -1.82 -13.65
N THR A 111 -4.38 -2.82 -14.49
CA THR A 111 -4.74 -2.74 -15.93
C THR A 111 -5.89 -3.68 -16.27
N LYS A 112 -6.58 -3.42 -17.39
CA LYS A 112 -7.66 -4.29 -17.89
C LYS A 112 -7.17 -5.70 -18.21
N GLU A 113 -5.96 -5.83 -18.73
CA GLU A 113 -5.34 -7.11 -19.05
C GLU A 113 -5.16 -7.97 -17.80
N ARG A 114 -5.06 -7.32 -16.64
CA ARG A 114 -4.91 -7.94 -15.32
C ARG A 114 -6.23 -8.18 -14.60
N GLU A 115 -7.37 -7.78 -15.16
CA GLU A 115 -8.70 -7.95 -14.54
C GLU A 115 -8.97 -9.39 -14.12
N LYS A 116 -8.44 -10.37 -14.85
CA LYS A 116 -8.57 -11.79 -14.51
C LYS A 116 -7.79 -12.20 -13.26
N PHE A 117 -6.81 -11.42 -12.88
CA PHE A 117 -5.83 -11.74 -11.87
C PHE A 117 -5.90 -10.85 -10.65
N TYR A 118 -6.49 -9.67 -10.79
CA TYR A 118 -6.68 -8.73 -9.70
C TYR A 118 -8.17 -8.46 -9.52
N ALA A 119 -8.57 -8.22 -8.29
CA ALA A 119 -9.88 -7.64 -8.01
C ALA A 119 -9.91 -6.19 -8.53
N VAL A 120 -9.70 -6.03 -9.84
CA VAL A 120 -9.86 -4.73 -10.49
C VAL A 120 -11.30 -4.31 -10.24
N ARG A 121 -11.47 -3.19 -9.56
CA ARG A 121 -12.79 -2.69 -9.25
C ARG A 121 -13.15 -1.59 -10.24
N TYR A 122 -14.32 -1.77 -10.83
CA TYR A 122 -14.96 -0.75 -11.62
C TYR A 122 -15.99 -0.01 -10.76
N PHE A 123 -16.22 1.24 -11.13
CA PHE A 123 -17.24 2.06 -10.52
C PHE A 123 -17.85 3.00 -11.55
N ASP A 124 -19.07 3.45 -11.29
CA ASP A 124 -19.77 4.38 -12.16
C ASP A 124 -19.60 5.81 -11.63
N TYR A 125 -19.04 6.68 -12.47
CA TYR A 125 -18.85 8.09 -12.19
C TYR A 125 -19.39 8.94 -13.35
N GLN A 126 -20.34 9.83 -13.06
CA GLN A 126 -21.02 10.69 -14.06
C GLN A 126 -21.55 9.91 -15.27
N GLY A 127 -22.14 8.74 -15.02
CA GLY A 127 -22.69 7.86 -16.06
C GLY A 127 -21.65 7.16 -16.93
N LYS A 128 -20.37 7.19 -16.56
CA LYS A 128 -19.29 6.45 -17.22
C LYS A 128 -18.73 5.40 -16.30
N ARG A 129 -18.40 4.24 -16.87
CA ARG A 129 -17.71 3.17 -16.16
C ARG A 129 -16.21 3.50 -16.10
N GLU A 130 -15.74 3.75 -14.91
CA GLU A 130 -14.33 4.03 -14.58
C GLU A 130 -13.68 2.83 -13.89
N MET A 131 -12.36 2.82 -13.83
CA MET A 131 -11.56 1.77 -13.21
C MET A 131 -10.50 2.40 -12.31
N TYR A 132 -10.24 1.80 -11.14
CA TYR A 132 -9.06 2.16 -10.37
C TYR A 132 -7.80 1.67 -11.08
N THR A 133 -6.85 2.55 -11.28
CA THR A 133 -5.57 2.25 -11.94
C THR A 133 -4.41 2.12 -10.96
N LEU A 134 -4.56 2.62 -9.74
CA LEU A 134 -3.55 2.61 -8.69
C LEU A 134 -3.94 1.60 -7.60
N CYS A 135 -3.00 0.76 -7.17
CA CYS A 135 -3.18 -0.15 -6.04
C CYS A 135 -2.44 0.39 -4.81
N GLY A 136 -3.19 0.64 -3.74
CA GLY A 136 -2.64 1.15 -2.48
C GLY A 136 -2.06 0.08 -1.54
N GLY A 137 -1.85 -1.15 -2.01
CA GLY A 137 -1.21 -2.22 -1.20
C GLY A 137 0.30 -2.13 -1.17
N VAL A 138 0.88 -1.50 -2.20
CA VAL A 138 2.30 -1.21 -2.32
C VAL A 138 2.46 0.19 -2.90
N CYS A 139 3.20 1.05 -2.20
CA CYS A 139 3.42 2.42 -2.62
C CYS A 139 4.82 2.90 -2.21
N LEU A 140 5.59 3.42 -3.18
CA LEU A 140 6.85 4.09 -2.93
C LEU A 140 6.64 5.59 -3.12
N TYR A 141 7.05 6.43 -2.16
CA TYR A 141 6.79 7.87 -2.22
C TYR A 141 7.88 8.71 -1.54
N ARG A 142 8.04 9.94 -2.04
CA ARG A 142 9.02 10.92 -1.58
C ARG A 142 8.41 11.77 -0.46
N SER A 143 8.47 11.29 0.77
CA SER A 143 7.89 11.96 1.95
C SER A 143 8.60 13.28 2.29
N SER A 144 9.82 13.49 1.80
CA SER A 144 10.51 14.77 1.90
C SER A 144 9.91 15.88 1.01
N ASN A 145 9.09 15.52 0.00
CA ASN A 145 8.30 16.48 -0.76
C ASN A 145 7.08 16.91 0.07
N PRO A 146 6.94 18.19 0.47
CA PRO A 146 5.82 18.65 1.28
C PRO A 146 4.45 18.36 0.66
N LEU A 147 4.34 18.44 -0.67
CA LEU A 147 3.08 18.17 -1.37
C LEU A 147 2.68 16.67 -1.30
N VAL A 148 3.66 15.77 -1.32
CA VAL A 148 3.42 14.33 -1.11
C VAL A 148 2.98 14.04 0.33
N ARG A 149 3.61 14.68 1.31
CA ARG A 149 3.22 14.54 2.72
C ARG A 149 1.77 14.99 2.93
N GLU A 150 1.43 16.16 2.41
CA GLU A 150 0.07 16.69 2.45
C GLU A 150 -0.93 15.77 1.72
N PHE A 151 -0.53 15.16 0.59
CA PHE A 151 -1.34 14.17 -0.12
C PHE A 151 -1.66 12.96 0.77
N MET A 152 -0.68 12.43 1.51
CA MET A 152 -0.89 11.28 2.39
C MET A 152 -1.81 11.62 3.56
N GLU A 153 -1.68 12.81 4.14
CA GLU A 153 -2.55 13.32 5.19
C GLU A 153 -3.98 13.51 4.67
N ASP A 154 -4.14 14.15 3.50
CA ASP A 154 -5.44 14.36 2.85
C ASP A 154 -6.08 13.01 2.44
N TRP A 155 -5.29 12.00 2.05
CA TRP A 155 -5.83 10.67 1.72
C TRP A 155 -6.45 10.02 2.95
N PHE A 156 -5.79 10.07 4.10
CA PHE A 156 -6.33 9.57 5.36
C PHE A 156 -7.58 10.35 5.79
N GLU A 157 -7.51 11.68 5.81
CA GLU A 157 -8.63 12.53 6.24
C GLU A 157 -9.85 12.37 5.33
N LEU A 158 -9.65 12.36 4.02
CA LEU A 158 -10.73 12.20 3.07
C LEU A 158 -11.38 10.81 3.19
N PHE A 159 -10.57 9.76 3.42
CA PHE A 159 -11.09 8.43 3.67
C PHE A 159 -11.92 8.37 4.97
N ASN A 160 -11.49 9.04 6.05
CA ASN A 160 -12.27 9.13 7.28
C ASN A 160 -13.62 9.77 7.05
N ARG A 161 -13.66 10.85 6.30
CA ARG A 161 -14.92 11.54 5.95
C ARG A 161 -15.80 10.64 5.08
N GLN A 162 -15.23 9.91 4.12
CA GLN A 162 -15.92 8.92 3.30
C GLN A 162 -16.55 7.82 4.15
N TYR A 163 -15.75 7.20 5.00
CA TYR A 163 -16.17 6.09 5.86
C TYR A 163 -17.30 6.47 6.83
N ASN A 164 -17.22 7.68 7.39
CA ASN A 164 -18.19 8.22 8.32
C ASN A 164 -19.41 8.90 7.65
N ASN A 165 -19.58 8.76 6.35
CA ASN A 165 -20.64 9.39 5.53
C ASN A 165 -20.65 10.94 5.59
N MET A 166 -19.51 11.57 5.88
CA MET A 166 -19.34 13.02 5.90
C MET A 166 -18.86 13.59 4.56
N TRP A 167 -18.54 12.71 3.63
CA TRP A 167 -18.11 13.07 2.29
C TRP A 167 -18.57 12.02 1.28
N LYS A 168 -19.22 12.48 0.25
CA LYS A 168 -19.50 11.78 -0.99
C LYS A 168 -19.54 12.84 -2.10
N PRO A 169 -18.66 12.79 -3.08
CA PRO A 169 -18.72 13.75 -4.18
C PRO A 169 -19.87 13.42 -5.13
N ASP A 170 -20.39 14.46 -5.77
CA ASP A 170 -21.37 14.29 -6.84
C ASP A 170 -20.81 13.46 -7.99
N GLY A 171 -21.70 12.71 -8.65
CA GLY A 171 -21.34 11.91 -9.82
C GLY A 171 -21.17 10.42 -9.55
N PHE A 172 -21.00 9.97 -8.30
CA PHE A 172 -21.04 8.56 -7.97
C PHE A 172 -22.48 8.06 -7.82
N ASP A 173 -22.74 6.83 -8.27
CA ASP A 173 -24.00 6.15 -8.02
C ASP A 173 -24.23 5.91 -6.53
N ASP A 174 -25.44 6.21 -6.04
CA ASP A 174 -25.77 6.16 -4.62
C ASP A 174 -25.81 4.74 -4.06
N GLU A 175 -26.29 3.78 -4.85
CA GLU A 175 -26.38 2.38 -4.42
C GLU A 175 -24.99 1.76 -4.36
N GLN A 176 -24.19 1.94 -5.42
CA GLN A 176 -22.83 1.46 -5.48
C GLN A 176 -21.96 2.11 -4.39
N TRP A 177 -22.16 3.41 -4.13
CA TRP A 177 -21.47 4.10 -3.04
C TRP A 177 -21.70 3.42 -1.69
N ARG A 178 -22.96 3.22 -1.31
CA ARG A 178 -23.32 2.62 0.00
C ARG A 178 -22.85 1.18 0.13
N ARG A 179 -22.93 0.40 -0.93
CA ARG A 179 -22.60 -1.01 -0.93
C ARG A 179 -21.09 -1.26 -0.92
N ASP A 180 -20.34 -0.57 -1.78
CA ASP A 180 -18.97 -0.91 -2.12
C ASP A 180 -17.97 0.22 -1.84
N LEU A 181 -18.25 1.42 -2.38
CA LEU A 181 -17.22 2.45 -2.53
C LEU A 181 -16.84 3.14 -1.22
N LYS A 182 -17.80 3.36 -0.32
CA LYS A 182 -17.54 4.07 0.93
C LYS A 182 -16.55 3.38 1.88
N HIS A 183 -16.32 2.09 1.70
CA HIS A 183 -15.37 1.31 2.51
C HIS A 183 -14.03 1.10 1.80
N PHE A 184 -13.85 1.70 0.62
CA PHE A 184 -12.74 1.42 -0.26
C PHE A 184 -11.82 2.64 -0.37
N ASP A 185 -10.61 2.52 0.18
CA ASP A 185 -9.62 3.60 0.21
C ASP A 185 -9.11 4.01 -1.18
N GLN A 186 -9.17 3.13 -2.18
CA GLN A 186 -8.84 3.48 -3.56
C GLN A 186 -9.80 4.51 -4.16
N THR A 187 -11.03 4.65 -3.63
CA THR A 187 -11.98 5.68 -4.10
C THR A 187 -11.44 7.08 -3.79
N THR A 188 -10.95 7.30 -2.59
CA THR A 188 -10.33 8.57 -2.19
C THR A 188 -8.99 8.78 -2.88
N LEU A 189 -8.18 7.73 -3.08
CA LEU A 189 -6.94 7.81 -3.86
C LEU A 189 -7.25 8.29 -5.29
N TRP A 190 -8.20 7.63 -5.97
CA TRP A 190 -8.61 8.02 -7.32
C TRP A 190 -9.10 9.47 -7.36
N TRP A 191 -9.89 9.89 -6.35
CA TRP A 191 -10.40 11.26 -6.28
C TRP A 191 -9.27 12.28 -6.15
N LEU A 192 -8.35 12.07 -5.23
CA LEU A 192 -7.21 12.97 -5.01
C LEU A 192 -6.37 13.14 -6.27
N VAL A 193 -6.09 12.04 -6.96
CA VAL A 193 -5.25 12.06 -8.16
C VAL A 193 -5.97 12.68 -9.36
N ASN A 194 -7.28 12.46 -9.53
CA ASN A 194 -7.97 12.80 -10.77
C ASN A 194 -8.87 14.03 -10.65
N LYS A 195 -9.19 14.50 -9.43
CA LYS A 195 -10.21 15.53 -9.22
C LYS A 195 -9.77 16.69 -8.35
N VAL A 196 -8.62 16.58 -7.69
CA VAL A 196 -8.10 17.63 -6.81
C VAL A 196 -6.96 18.35 -7.50
N ASP A 197 -7.23 19.55 -8.00
CA ASP A 197 -6.25 20.38 -8.76
C ASP A 197 -4.92 20.62 -8.02
N LYS A 198 -4.95 20.64 -6.68
CA LYS A 198 -3.79 20.78 -5.82
C LYS A 198 -2.69 19.75 -6.13
N TYR A 199 -3.08 18.54 -6.55
CA TYR A 199 -2.17 17.42 -6.76
C TYR A 199 -1.84 17.12 -8.23
N LYS A 200 -2.34 17.92 -9.16
CA LYS A 200 -2.16 17.71 -10.61
C LYS A 200 -0.71 17.69 -11.08
N ASP A 201 0.18 18.36 -10.33
CA ASP A 201 1.60 18.47 -10.68
C ASP A 201 2.46 17.37 -10.03
N LEU A 202 1.88 16.49 -9.19
CA LEU A 202 2.58 15.33 -8.67
C LEU A 202 2.90 14.34 -9.80
N LYS A 203 4.16 13.95 -9.87
CA LYS A 203 4.63 12.95 -10.83
C LYS A 203 4.37 11.55 -10.27
N ILE A 204 3.31 10.93 -10.75
CA ILE A 204 2.92 9.56 -10.36
C ILE A 204 3.39 8.58 -11.42
N GLY A 205 4.09 7.53 -11.01
CA GLY A 205 4.58 6.46 -11.85
C GLY A 205 4.15 5.08 -11.38
N PHE A 206 4.64 4.07 -12.09
CA PHE A 206 4.43 2.66 -11.76
C PHE A 206 5.76 1.96 -11.58
N PHE A 207 5.77 0.92 -10.74
CA PHE A 207 6.95 0.08 -10.58
C PHE A 207 7.39 -0.54 -11.92
N ASP A 208 8.69 -0.58 -12.15
CA ASP A 208 9.24 -1.37 -13.25
C ASP A 208 8.97 -2.86 -12.95
N ASP A 209 8.44 -3.59 -13.93
CA ASP A 209 8.01 -4.99 -13.76
C ASP A 209 7.11 -5.18 -12.51
N ASP A 210 6.11 -4.34 -12.40
CA ASP A 210 5.27 -4.13 -11.23
C ASP A 210 4.57 -5.39 -10.69
N ILE A 211 4.40 -6.44 -11.51
CA ILE A 211 3.89 -7.75 -11.09
C ILE A 211 4.77 -8.34 -9.99
N ARG A 212 6.09 -8.16 -10.04
CA ARG A 212 7.01 -8.66 -9.03
C ARG A 212 6.85 -7.98 -7.68
N TRP A 213 6.40 -6.72 -7.67
CA TRP A 213 6.27 -5.89 -6.46
C TRP A 213 4.94 -6.07 -5.73
N ASN A 214 3.96 -6.75 -6.32
CA ASN A 214 2.68 -7.02 -5.70
C ASN A 214 2.03 -8.27 -6.33
N TYR A 215 2.59 -9.44 -6.05
CA TYR A 215 2.18 -10.69 -6.64
C TYR A 215 1.09 -11.38 -5.82
N PHE A 216 -0.17 -11.31 -6.27
CA PHE A 216 -1.31 -11.90 -5.58
C PHE A 216 -1.42 -13.41 -5.76
N THR A 217 -1.40 -14.20 -4.69
CA THR A 217 -1.44 -15.67 -4.73
C THR A 217 -2.83 -16.26 -4.97
N GLN A 218 -3.89 -15.58 -4.56
CA GLN A 218 -5.26 -16.15 -4.58
C GLN A 218 -5.84 -16.38 -5.98
N TYR A 219 -5.24 -15.81 -7.02
CA TYR A 219 -5.76 -15.85 -8.38
C TYR A 219 -5.03 -16.84 -9.29
N GLN A 220 -4.26 -17.77 -8.70
CA GLN A 220 -3.51 -18.80 -9.44
C GLN A 220 -2.69 -18.22 -10.61
N TYR A 221 -1.78 -17.33 -10.27
CA TYR A 221 -0.92 -16.65 -11.24
C TYR A 221 0.14 -17.53 -11.91
N GLU A 222 -0.05 -18.83 -11.94
CA GLU A 222 0.88 -19.76 -12.60
C GLU A 222 1.28 -19.32 -14.02
N ASN A 223 0.52 -18.38 -14.61
CA ASN A 223 0.76 -17.84 -15.94
C ASN A 223 1.12 -16.34 -15.97
N LEU A 224 1.14 -15.65 -14.84
CA LEU A 224 1.66 -14.27 -14.79
C LEU A 224 3.14 -14.32 -14.46
N VAL A 225 3.91 -14.33 -15.51
CA VAL A 225 5.36 -14.23 -15.42
C VAL A 225 5.72 -12.76 -15.52
N SER A 226 6.70 -12.31 -14.75
CA SER A 226 7.31 -11.00 -14.96
C SER A 226 7.72 -10.83 -16.41
N LYS A 227 7.88 -9.59 -16.90
CA LYS A 227 8.31 -9.31 -18.28
C LYS A 227 9.60 -10.04 -18.66
N GLU A 228 10.45 -10.34 -17.67
CA GLU A 228 11.74 -11.00 -17.85
C GLU A 228 11.76 -12.45 -17.31
N GLY A 229 10.60 -13.02 -16.93
CA GLY A 229 10.53 -14.36 -16.35
C GLY A 229 11.10 -14.46 -14.93
N LYS A 230 11.28 -13.33 -14.23
CA LYS A 230 11.84 -13.28 -12.88
C LYS A 230 10.78 -13.63 -11.81
N PRO A 231 11.20 -14.18 -10.66
CA PRO A 231 10.29 -14.50 -9.55
C PRO A 231 9.69 -13.23 -8.90
N PRO A 232 8.59 -13.37 -8.12
CA PRO A 232 8.07 -12.29 -7.29
C PRO A 232 9.14 -11.74 -6.34
N ILE A 233 9.05 -10.44 -6.04
CA ILE A 233 9.81 -9.80 -4.96
C ILE A 233 8.93 -9.75 -3.71
N LEU A 234 7.70 -9.29 -3.85
CA LEU A 234 6.71 -9.25 -2.79
C LEU A 234 5.50 -10.11 -3.18
N ARG A 235 5.25 -11.15 -2.40
CA ARG A 235 4.07 -12.02 -2.55
C ARG A 235 2.96 -11.56 -1.62
N HIS A 236 1.78 -11.28 -2.17
CA HIS A 236 0.61 -10.81 -1.44
C HIS A 236 -0.37 -11.95 -1.19
N TYR A 237 -0.66 -12.20 0.07
CA TYR A 237 -1.62 -13.21 0.50
C TYR A 237 -2.95 -12.56 0.83
N SER A 238 -4.02 -12.91 0.11
CA SER A 238 -5.35 -12.40 0.37
C SER A 238 -6.34 -13.52 0.69
N GLY A 239 -7.42 -13.20 1.37
CA GLY A 239 -8.50 -14.13 1.67
C GLY A 239 -8.09 -15.29 2.62
N SER A 240 -8.45 -16.53 2.25
CA SER A 240 -8.21 -17.72 3.08
C SER A 240 -6.73 -18.10 3.22
N LEU A 241 -5.90 -17.70 2.27
CA LEU A 241 -4.45 -18.01 2.29
C LEU A 241 -3.70 -17.30 3.42
N LYS A 242 -4.28 -16.23 3.99
CA LYS A 242 -3.71 -15.57 5.18
C LYS A 242 -3.61 -16.48 6.39
N LYS A 243 -4.52 -17.44 6.53
CA LYS A 243 -4.56 -18.34 7.72
C LYS A 243 -3.36 -19.29 7.79
N ASP A 244 -2.83 -19.69 6.64
CA ASP A 244 -1.73 -20.64 6.57
C ASP A 244 -0.39 -20.02 7.06
N ARG A 245 -0.32 -18.70 7.18
CA ARG A 245 0.85 -17.94 7.69
C ARG A 245 0.88 -17.79 9.22
N LEU A 246 -0.17 -18.18 9.90
CA LEU A 246 -0.23 -18.10 11.38
C LEU A 246 0.38 -19.31 12.08
N ILE A 247 0.86 -20.29 11.31
CA ILE A 247 1.45 -21.52 11.83
C ILE A 247 2.97 -21.38 11.74
N VAL A 248 3.55 -20.70 12.71
CA VAL A 248 4.99 -20.79 13.06
C VAL A 248 5.10 -20.90 14.57
#